data_81a99ebd849c7bd64a2746f3abb4a841
#
_entry.id   81a99ebd849c7bd64a2746f3abb4a841
#
_cell.length_a   1.000
_cell.length_b   1.000
_cell.length_c   1.000
_cell.angle_alpha   90.00
_cell.angle_beta   90.00
_cell.angle_gamma   90.00
#
_symmetry.space_group_name_H-M   'P 1'
#
loop_
_entity.id
_entity.type
_entity.pdbx_description
1 polymer ?
#
loop_
_entity_poly.entity_id
_entity_poly.type
_entity_poly.pdbx_seq_one_letter_code
_entity_poly.pdbx_strand_id
1 'polypeptide(L)'
;LGVLLTGAASWVVSGLYRRRMLALMKRSPPPDPAQAVAAARAPAPAKPVATLNALANRRASWRYLFAVSALSLLIGITQSVLALLFVYGAELLSVGRALTLGAVYAWPMALTWGLVRRWSWLRTLGAIGLYLLAMLALTLWRSVSPQPLATSLGWLGGLVLIPVLVTLVIGASGRIRAVAPYLLPIFLMLAASSVLTLQVMASGVQDPPGWVIRLVGAIGVWPAITVMAVAPWLLLAWPAWAIARTLARAYRAKRFSDLWYLLAAYWLVALGASALTALEAVGWMALTQFIPWLWIPLAAWGLRGWLAPHGAPPTLLVLRVFQQDVGVQTLFDRVVERWRLSGNTVLIAGTDLLSRTIDPDDVFTFLNGRLADRFVANEAQVAERLRDFDLAPDPDGRYRVNECYCYDSTWQQALAALVAQADVVLMDLRGFQARNQGCRYELGVLATASHLQRVVLLFDASTDRSTALADL
;
A
#
# COMPACT_ATOMS: atom_id res chain seq x y z
N LEU A 1 12.96 -3.88 16.19
CA LEU A 1 13.23 -2.43 16.20
C LEU A 1 12.72 -1.77 14.93
N GLY A 2 13.16 -2.17 13.70
CA GLY A 2 12.78 -1.55 12.43
C GLY A 2 11.26 -1.41 12.22
N VAL A 3 10.48 -2.44 12.56
CA VAL A 3 9.01 -2.42 12.46
C VAL A 3 8.38 -1.39 13.41
N LEU A 4 8.83 -1.33 14.65
CA LEU A 4 8.32 -0.38 15.64
C LEU A 4 8.65 1.07 15.24
N LEU A 5 9.87 1.30 14.76
CA LEU A 5 10.29 2.62 14.24
C LEU A 5 9.49 3.00 13.00
N THR A 6 9.20 2.05 12.09
CA THR A 6 8.31 2.28 10.94
C THR A 6 6.93 2.72 11.41
N GLY A 7 6.34 2.06 12.41
CA GLY A 7 5.05 2.43 12.96
C GLY A 7 5.04 3.83 13.56
N ALA A 8 6.04 4.14 14.40
CA ALA A 8 6.19 5.45 15.03
C ALA A 8 6.41 6.57 14.00
N ALA A 9 7.33 6.38 13.06
CA ALA A 9 7.61 7.34 11.99
C ALA A 9 6.37 7.58 11.11
N SER A 10 5.65 6.51 10.75
CA SER A 10 4.43 6.60 9.95
C SER A 10 3.33 7.38 10.65
N TRP A 11 3.17 7.18 11.94
CA TRP A 11 2.20 7.93 12.75
C TRP A 11 2.53 9.42 12.81
N VAL A 12 3.81 9.77 12.99
CA VAL A 12 4.29 11.16 13.00
C VAL A 12 4.12 11.79 11.62
N VAL A 13 4.61 11.14 10.55
CA VAL A 13 4.55 11.67 9.18
C VAL A 13 3.11 11.92 8.75
N SER A 14 2.20 10.94 8.96
CA SER A 14 0.79 11.11 8.60
C SER A 14 0.09 12.21 9.42
N GLY A 15 0.47 12.39 10.70
CA GLY A 15 -0.03 13.47 11.53
C GLY A 15 0.42 14.85 11.05
N LEU A 16 1.69 15.00 10.69
CA LEU A 16 2.26 16.24 10.15
C LEU A 16 1.69 16.55 8.76
N TYR A 17 1.54 15.55 7.91
CA TYR A 17 0.89 15.69 6.59
C TYR A 17 -0.53 16.25 6.74
N ARG A 18 -1.35 15.64 7.61
CA ARG A 18 -2.72 16.11 7.88
C ARG A 18 -2.76 17.57 8.35
N ARG A 19 -1.88 17.94 9.30
CA ARG A 19 -1.79 19.32 9.81
C ARG A 19 -1.41 20.29 8.68
N ARG A 20 -0.44 19.93 7.85
CA ARG A 20 0.00 20.78 6.74
C ARG A 20 -1.09 20.94 5.69
N MET A 21 -1.79 19.86 5.34
CA MET A 21 -2.91 19.88 4.40
C MET A 21 -4.02 20.81 4.88
N LEU A 22 -4.48 20.66 6.14
CA LEU A 22 -5.49 21.56 6.73
C LEU A 22 -5.06 23.03 6.71
N ALA A 23 -3.79 23.30 6.99
CA ALA A 23 -3.26 24.66 6.97
C ALA A 23 -3.24 25.24 5.55
N LEU A 24 -3.00 24.42 4.53
CA LEU A 24 -3.02 24.85 3.12
C LEU A 24 -4.45 25.06 2.62
N MET A 25 -5.39 24.17 2.91
CA MET A 25 -6.80 24.30 2.48
C MET A 25 -7.43 25.64 2.93
N LYS A 26 -7.10 26.08 4.14
CA LYS A 26 -7.62 27.34 4.73
C LYS A 26 -6.88 28.60 4.24
N ARG A 27 -5.81 28.48 3.47
CA ARG A 27 -5.08 29.63 2.93
C ARG A 27 -5.82 30.18 1.71
N SER A 28 -5.71 31.50 1.50
CA SER A 28 -6.02 32.08 0.21
C SER A 28 -4.98 31.62 -0.82
N PRO A 29 -5.40 31.30 -2.05
CA PRO A 29 -4.46 30.96 -3.11
C PRO A 29 -3.46 32.11 -3.31
N PRO A 30 -2.20 31.81 -3.69
CA PRO A 30 -1.24 32.85 -4.02
C PRO A 30 -1.80 33.69 -5.20
N PRO A 31 -1.57 35.03 -5.20
CA PRO A 31 -2.00 35.86 -6.31
C PRO A 31 -1.37 35.36 -7.61
N ASP A 32 -2.21 35.09 -8.60
CA ASP A 32 -1.76 34.57 -9.89
C ASP A 32 -1.44 35.75 -10.83
N PRO A 33 -0.20 35.88 -11.31
CA PRO A 33 0.14 36.88 -12.28
C PRO A 33 -0.52 36.64 -13.67
N ALA A 34 -1.15 35.48 -13.90
CA ALA A 34 -1.69 35.06 -15.19
C ALA A 34 -3.23 35.16 -15.31
N GLN A 35 -3.94 35.84 -14.41
CA GLN A 35 -5.41 36.04 -14.53
C GLN A 35 -5.87 36.77 -15.82
N ALA A 36 -4.96 37.17 -16.71
CA ALA A 36 -5.24 37.98 -17.87
C ALA A 36 -5.55 37.21 -19.18
N VAL A 37 -5.41 35.88 -19.20
CA VAL A 37 -5.71 35.12 -20.42
C VAL A 37 -6.80 34.10 -20.11
N ALA A 38 -8.05 34.49 -20.34
CA ALA A 38 -9.17 33.56 -20.43
C ALA A 38 -8.85 32.53 -21.52
N ALA A 39 -8.35 31.37 -21.14
CA ALA A 39 -8.12 30.26 -22.06
C ALA A 39 -9.47 29.89 -22.68
N ALA A 40 -9.63 30.20 -23.97
CA ALA A 40 -10.77 29.78 -24.73
C ALA A 40 -11.00 28.28 -24.49
N ARG A 41 -12.16 27.95 -23.99
CA ARG A 41 -12.61 26.58 -23.68
C ARG A 41 -12.61 25.80 -24.99
N ALA A 42 -11.55 25.07 -25.29
CA ALA A 42 -11.64 24.03 -26.32
C ALA A 42 -12.66 23.00 -25.82
N PRO A 43 -13.69 22.65 -26.59
CA PRO A 43 -14.65 21.61 -26.21
C PRO A 43 -13.87 20.34 -25.88
N ALA A 44 -14.14 19.75 -24.72
CA ALA A 44 -13.53 18.50 -24.35
C ALA A 44 -13.84 17.46 -25.45
N PRO A 45 -12.85 16.67 -25.91
CA PRO A 45 -13.09 15.64 -26.90
C PRO A 45 -14.20 14.70 -26.39
N ALA A 46 -15.17 14.38 -27.29
CA ALA A 46 -16.26 13.49 -26.98
C ALA A 46 -15.69 12.16 -26.43
N LYS A 47 -15.96 11.86 -25.16
CA LYS A 47 -15.53 10.61 -24.55
C LYS A 47 -16.30 9.43 -25.20
N PRO A 48 -15.62 8.30 -25.46
CA PRO A 48 -16.32 7.07 -25.81
C PRO A 48 -17.25 6.68 -24.65
N VAL A 49 -18.50 6.32 -24.98
CA VAL A 49 -19.49 5.90 -23.96
C VAL A 49 -18.95 4.69 -23.19
N ALA A 50 -18.66 4.89 -21.92
CA ALA A 50 -18.18 3.82 -21.06
C ALA A 50 -19.32 2.85 -20.72
N THR A 51 -19.06 1.54 -20.79
CA THR A 51 -20.03 0.52 -20.43
C THR A 51 -19.80 0.02 -19.01
N LEU A 52 -20.83 0.13 -18.16
CA LEU A 52 -20.80 -0.40 -16.81
C LEU A 52 -21.01 -1.93 -16.85
N ASN A 53 -19.96 -2.70 -16.58
CA ASN A 53 -19.99 -4.16 -16.64
C ASN A 53 -19.56 -4.81 -15.33
N ALA A 54 -20.54 -5.25 -14.52
CA ALA A 54 -20.30 -5.94 -13.25
C ALA A 54 -19.55 -7.28 -13.43
N LEU A 55 -19.74 -7.98 -14.54
CA LEU A 55 -19.05 -9.24 -14.83
C LEU A 55 -17.56 -9.03 -15.09
N ALA A 56 -17.17 -7.90 -15.69
CA ALA A 56 -15.77 -7.56 -15.90
C ALA A 56 -15.03 -7.44 -14.58
N ASN A 57 -15.61 -6.76 -13.59
CA ASN A 57 -15.05 -6.62 -12.26
C ASN A 57 -14.86 -7.98 -11.56
N ARG A 58 -15.87 -8.87 -11.64
CA ARG A 58 -15.77 -10.21 -11.08
C ARG A 58 -14.67 -11.04 -11.74
N ARG A 59 -14.55 -10.99 -13.07
CA ARG A 59 -13.51 -11.70 -13.83
C ARG A 59 -12.12 -11.16 -13.47
N ALA A 60 -11.93 -9.85 -13.41
CA ALA A 60 -10.68 -9.22 -12.99
C ALA A 60 -10.27 -9.66 -11.58
N SER A 61 -11.22 -9.65 -10.62
CA SER A 61 -10.96 -10.11 -9.24
C SER A 61 -10.50 -11.57 -9.17
N TRP A 62 -11.08 -12.48 -9.98
CA TRP A 62 -10.68 -13.89 -10.02
C TRP A 62 -9.30 -14.07 -10.67
N ARG A 63 -9.01 -13.37 -11.78
CA ARG A 63 -7.68 -13.38 -12.41
C ARG A 63 -6.62 -12.95 -11.41
N TYR A 64 -6.92 -11.91 -10.64
CA TYR A 64 -6.00 -11.40 -9.63
C TYR A 64 -5.71 -12.42 -8.52
N LEU A 65 -6.76 -13.03 -7.95
CA LEU A 65 -6.60 -14.07 -6.94
C LEU A 65 -5.80 -15.26 -7.45
N PHE A 66 -6.08 -15.69 -8.67
CA PHE A 66 -5.32 -16.78 -9.29
C PHE A 66 -3.85 -16.42 -9.46
N ALA A 67 -3.55 -15.24 -10.02
CA ALA A 67 -2.17 -14.76 -10.21
C ALA A 67 -1.38 -14.73 -8.89
N VAL A 68 -1.97 -14.15 -7.84
CA VAL A 68 -1.34 -14.03 -6.52
C VAL A 68 -1.15 -15.40 -5.86
N SER A 69 -2.10 -16.32 -6.02
CA SER A 69 -2.00 -17.68 -5.47
C SER A 69 -0.91 -18.47 -6.17
N ALA A 70 -0.88 -18.46 -7.50
CA ALA A 70 0.14 -19.16 -8.29
C ALA A 70 1.54 -18.60 -7.97
N LEU A 71 1.68 -17.27 -7.88
CA LEU A 71 2.93 -16.62 -7.49
C LEU A 71 3.37 -17.04 -6.08
N SER A 72 2.45 -17.05 -5.11
CA SER A 72 2.76 -17.45 -3.72
C SER A 72 3.25 -18.91 -3.65
N LEU A 73 2.63 -19.81 -4.39
CA LEU A 73 3.07 -21.20 -4.48
C LEU A 73 4.44 -21.31 -5.16
N LEU A 74 4.68 -20.55 -6.24
CA LEU A 74 5.95 -20.54 -6.94
C LEU A 74 7.08 -20.04 -6.03
N ILE A 75 6.86 -18.96 -5.29
CA ILE A 75 7.80 -18.45 -4.29
C ILE A 75 8.04 -19.51 -3.21
N GLY A 76 6.99 -20.08 -2.63
CA GLY A 76 7.11 -21.09 -1.58
C GLY A 76 7.87 -22.34 -2.02
N ILE A 77 7.59 -22.87 -3.23
CA ILE A 77 8.29 -24.03 -3.78
C ILE A 77 9.77 -23.70 -4.04
N THR A 78 10.07 -22.56 -4.64
CA THR A 78 11.45 -22.14 -4.88
C THR A 78 12.21 -21.96 -3.58
N GLN A 79 11.58 -21.33 -2.57
CA GLN A 79 12.14 -21.19 -1.23
C GLN A 79 12.41 -22.54 -0.59
N SER A 80 11.49 -23.48 -0.73
CA SER A 80 11.63 -24.85 -0.21
C SER A 80 12.82 -25.58 -0.82
N VAL A 81 12.96 -25.51 -2.14
CA VAL A 81 14.10 -26.12 -2.85
C VAL A 81 15.42 -25.52 -2.36
N LEU A 82 15.50 -24.20 -2.25
CA LEU A 82 16.72 -23.53 -1.76
C LEU A 82 17.00 -23.85 -0.28
N ALA A 83 15.96 -23.95 0.56
CA ALA A 83 16.12 -24.35 1.95
C ALA A 83 16.63 -25.80 2.05
N LEU A 84 16.10 -26.74 1.27
CA LEU A 84 16.58 -28.12 1.22
C LEU A 84 18.00 -28.24 0.71
N LEU A 85 18.39 -27.41 -0.28
CA LEU A 85 19.75 -27.45 -0.83
C LEU A 85 20.80 -26.84 0.11
N PHE A 86 20.49 -25.70 0.73
CA PHE A 86 21.49 -24.86 1.39
C PHE A 86 21.34 -24.75 2.92
N VAL A 87 20.18 -25.13 3.48
CA VAL A 87 19.92 -25.01 4.93
C VAL A 87 19.79 -26.37 5.61
N TYR A 88 19.00 -27.27 5.03
CA TYR A 88 18.69 -28.57 5.66
C TYR A 88 19.59 -29.71 5.18
N GLY A 89 20.22 -29.60 4.02
CA GLY A 89 21.06 -30.61 3.39
C GLY A 89 20.45 -31.16 2.11
N ALA A 90 21.28 -31.21 1.05
CA ALA A 90 20.86 -31.60 -0.28
C ALA A 90 20.35 -33.05 -0.37
N GLU A 91 20.80 -33.93 0.53
CA GLU A 91 20.34 -35.31 0.68
C GLU A 91 18.86 -35.41 1.07
N LEU A 92 18.30 -34.37 1.64
CA LEU A 92 16.88 -34.29 1.96
C LEU A 92 16.00 -33.86 0.79
N LEU A 93 16.61 -33.45 -0.35
CA LEU A 93 15.86 -32.98 -1.50
C LEU A 93 15.06 -34.11 -2.14
N SER A 94 13.76 -34.00 -2.12
CA SER A 94 12.83 -34.86 -2.85
C SER A 94 11.61 -34.04 -3.27
N VAL A 95 10.97 -34.44 -4.37
CA VAL A 95 9.78 -33.74 -4.89
C VAL A 95 8.69 -33.62 -3.83
N GLY A 96 8.45 -34.71 -3.10
CA GLY A 96 7.44 -34.73 -2.03
C GLY A 96 7.74 -33.76 -0.89
N ARG A 97 9.00 -33.69 -0.45
CA ARG A 97 9.44 -32.73 0.61
C ARG A 97 9.40 -31.30 0.08
N ALA A 98 9.90 -31.06 -1.13
CA ALA A 98 9.89 -29.74 -1.75
C ALA A 98 8.47 -29.18 -1.89
N LEU A 99 7.50 -29.98 -2.31
CA LEU A 99 6.10 -29.56 -2.43
C LEU A 99 5.44 -29.34 -1.04
N THR A 100 5.69 -30.21 -0.08
CA THR A 100 5.12 -30.08 1.26
C THR A 100 5.67 -28.84 1.96
N LEU A 101 6.99 -28.68 1.99
CA LEU A 101 7.63 -27.51 2.59
C LEU A 101 7.31 -26.24 1.81
N GLY A 102 7.21 -26.35 0.48
CA GLY A 102 6.78 -25.25 -0.41
C GLY A 102 5.35 -24.76 -0.09
N ALA A 103 4.43 -25.69 0.17
CA ALA A 103 3.11 -25.32 0.63
C ALA A 103 3.15 -24.61 2.01
N VAL A 104 4.00 -25.07 2.92
CA VAL A 104 4.18 -24.38 4.22
C VAL A 104 4.71 -22.96 4.01
N TYR A 105 5.77 -22.79 3.23
CA TYR A 105 6.36 -21.48 2.94
C TYR A 105 5.43 -20.55 2.15
N ALA A 106 4.44 -21.08 1.43
CA ALA A 106 3.43 -20.29 0.74
C ALA A 106 2.36 -19.67 1.67
N TRP A 107 2.47 -19.79 2.99
CA TRP A 107 1.50 -19.26 3.96
C TRP A 107 1.16 -17.76 3.76
N PRO A 108 2.05 -16.86 3.25
CA PRO A 108 1.69 -15.48 2.97
C PRO A 108 0.57 -15.34 1.92
N MET A 109 0.23 -16.41 1.20
CA MET A 109 -0.92 -16.47 0.30
C MET A 109 -2.23 -16.08 1.01
N ALA A 110 -2.43 -16.55 2.25
CA ALA A 110 -3.62 -16.20 3.03
C ALA A 110 -3.73 -14.69 3.31
N LEU A 111 -2.60 -14.03 3.58
CA LEU A 111 -2.55 -12.58 3.75
C LEU A 111 -2.82 -11.85 2.43
N THR A 112 -2.21 -12.32 1.33
CA THR A 112 -2.39 -11.68 0.02
C THR A 112 -3.84 -11.76 -0.45
N TRP A 113 -4.56 -12.85 -0.14
CA TRP A 113 -6.02 -12.93 -0.33
C TRP A 113 -6.76 -11.88 0.49
N GLY A 114 -6.36 -11.69 1.75
CA GLY A 114 -6.91 -10.66 2.62
C GLY A 114 -6.72 -9.25 2.03
N LEU A 115 -5.54 -8.96 1.48
CA LEU A 115 -5.24 -7.69 0.81
C LEU A 115 -6.09 -7.48 -0.45
N VAL A 116 -6.15 -8.48 -1.34
CA VAL A 116 -6.91 -8.42 -2.61
C VAL A 116 -8.42 -8.32 -2.36
N ARG A 117 -8.93 -9.07 -1.38
CA ARG A 117 -10.36 -9.09 -1.02
C ARG A 117 -10.76 -8.02 -0.01
N ARG A 118 -9.82 -7.25 0.48
CA ARG A 118 -10.05 -6.24 1.53
C ARG A 118 -10.76 -6.82 2.77
N TRP A 119 -10.26 -7.96 3.23
CA TRP A 119 -10.77 -8.58 4.45
C TRP A 119 -10.44 -7.71 5.67
N SER A 120 -11.28 -7.82 6.70
CA SER A 120 -10.93 -7.27 8.01
C SER A 120 -9.68 -8.00 8.55
N TRP A 121 -8.93 -7.30 9.41
CA TRP A 121 -7.73 -7.88 10.02
C TRP A 121 -7.99 -9.19 10.77
N LEU A 122 -9.16 -9.31 11.46
CA LEU A 122 -9.58 -10.56 12.12
C LEU A 122 -9.80 -11.71 11.13
N ARG A 123 -10.45 -11.44 9.99
CA ARG A 123 -10.63 -12.47 8.95
C ARG A 123 -9.31 -12.87 8.33
N THR A 124 -8.41 -11.93 8.14
CA THR A 124 -7.07 -12.21 7.59
C THR A 124 -6.25 -13.06 8.56
N LEU A 125 -6.23 -12.72 9.85
CA LEU A 125 -5.58 -13.54 10.88
C LEU A 125 -6.22 -14.92 11.00
N GLY A 126 -7.55 -15.01 10.97
CA GLY A 126 -8.26 -16.29 10.96
C GLY A 126 -7.90 -17.17 9.76
N ALA A 127 -7.76 -16.58 8.57
CA ALA A 127 -7.34 -17.30 7.38
C ALA A 127 -5.88 -17.77 7.46
N ILE A 128 -4.98 -16.95 8.00
CA ILE A 128 -3.58 -17.33 8.28
C ILE A 128 -3.56 -18.48 9.28
N GLY A 129 -4.28 -18.37 10.40
CA GLY A 129 -4.35 -19.44 11.41
C GLY A 129 -4.89 -20.74 10.84
N LEU A 130 -5.97 -20.71 10.07
CA LEU A 130 -6.53 -21.89 9.40
C LEU A 130 -5.55 -22.51 8.40
N TYR A 131 -4.87 -21.68 7.60
CA TYR A 131 -3.83 -22.14 6.69
C TYR A 131 -2.69 -22.85 7.42
N LEU A 132 -2.18 -22.26 8.50
CA LEU A 132 -1.11 -22.84 9.31
C LEU A 132 -1.52 -24.14 10.00
N LEU A 133 -2.76 -24.22 10.49
CA LEU A 133 -3.30 -25.46 11.04
C LEU A 133 -3.36 -26.58 9.98
N ALA A 134 -3.82 -26.24 8.76
CA ALA A 134 -3.83 -27.20 7.66
C ALA A 134 -2.41 -27.64 7.26
N MET A 135 -1.45 -26.72 7.27
CA MET A 135 -0.05 -27.05 6.97
C MET A 135 0.60 -27.88 8.10
N LEU A 136 0.28 -27.58 9.35
CA LEU A 136 0.70 -28.40 10.49
C LEU A 136 0.17 -29.84 10.36
N ALA A 137 -1.12 -29.99 10.07
CA ALA A 137 -1.74 -31.30 9.85
C ALA A 137 -1.06 -32.04 8.69
N LEU A 138 -0.78 -31.34 7.58
CA LEU A 138 -0.08 -31.91 6.41
C LEU A 138 1.34 -32.37 6.77
N THR A 139 2.09 -31.55 7.51
CA THR A 139 3.47 -31.90 7.91
C THR A 139 3.49 -33.08 8.86
N LEU A 140 2.60 -33.13 9.85
CA LEU A 140 2.49 -34.27 10.78
C LEU A 140 2.06 -35.55 10.06
N TRP A 141 1.11 -35.47 9.13
CA TRP A 141 0.67 -36.63 8.33
C TRP A 141 1.77 -37.20 7.44
N ARG A 142 2.63 -36.33 6.88
CA ARG A 142 3.74 -36.75 6.00
C ARG A 142 5.05 -37.03 6.73
N SER A 143 5.11 -36.80 8.03
CA SER A 143 6.29 -37.07 8.84
C SER A 143 6.51 -38.58 8.99
N VAL A 144 7.71 -39.03 8.61
CA VAL A 144 8.10 -40.44 8.73
C VAL A 144 8.46 -40.80 10.19
N SER A 145 8.93 -39.80 10.95
CA SER A 145 9.25 -39.95 12.38
C SER A 145 8.32 -39.04 13.19
N PRO A 146 7.81 -39.51 14.35
CA PRO A 146 6.97 -38.71 15.22
C PRO A 146 7.77 -37.50 15.73
N GLN A 147 7.41 -36.33 15.22
CA GLN A 147 7.97 -35.05 15.69
C GLN A 147 7.16 -34.55 16.88
N PRO A 148 7.79 -34.08 17.97
CA PRO A 148 7.06 -33.43 19.04
C PRO A 148 6.26 -32.24 18.51
N LEU A 149 4.99 -32.17 18.88
CA LEU A 149 4.10 -31.06 18.45
C LEU A 149 4.68 -29.70 18.83
N ALA A 150 5.32 -29.60 20.00
CA ALA A 150 5.98 -28.38 20.46
C ALA A 150 7.09 -27.91 19.52
N THR A 151 7.89 -28.82 18.97
CA THR A 151 8.97 -28.49 18.00
C THR A 151 8.38 -27.96 16.72
N SER A 152 7.34 -28.62 16.19
CA SER A 152 6.66 -28.20 14.95
C SER A 152 5.98 -26.83 15.13
N LEU A 153 5.33 -26.57 16.26
CA LEU A 153 4.73 -25.27 16.59
C LEU A 153 5.80 -24.20 16.80
N GLY A 154 6.92 -24.52 17.45
CA GLY A 154 8.04 -23.60 17.65
C GLY A 154 8.64 -23.14 16.30
N TRP A 155 8.84 -24.09 15.38
CA TRP A 155 9.34 -23.79 14.03
C TRP A 155 8.35 -22.94 13.22
N LEU A 156 7.06 -23.30 13.19
CA LEU A 156 6.03 -22.49 12.52
C LEU A 156 5.91 -21.11 13.17
N GLY A 157 5.99 -21.01 14.50
CA GLY A 157 5.99 -19.74 15.22
C GLY A 157 7.16 -18.85 14.80
N GLY A 158 8.37 -19.39 14.73
CA GLY A 158 9.56 -18.67 14.26
C GLY A 158 9.40 -18.14 12.83
N LEU A 159 8.79 -18.92 11.95
CA LEU A 159 8.54 -18.55 10.57
C LEU A 159 7.52 -17.38 10.42
N VAL A 160 6.51 -17.34 11.29
CA VAL A 160 5.32 -16.49 11.10
C VAL A 160 5.29 -15.29 12.04
N LEU A 161 5.95 -15.37 13.19
CA LEU A 161 5.86 -14.36 14.25
C LEU A 161 6.19 -12.95 13.78
N ILE A 162 7.35 -12.78 13.12
CA ILE A 162 7.81 -11.45 12.65
C ILE A 162 6.83 -10.89 11.60
N PRO A 163 6.47 -11.61 10.52
CA PRO A 163 5.50 -11.12 9.54
C PRO A 163 4.12 -10.79 10.13
N VAL A 164 3.64 -11.58 11.09
CA VAL A 164 2.36 -11.30 11.78
C VAL A 164 2.46 -10.03 12.63
N LEU A 165 3.54 -9.85 13.38
CA LEU A 165 3.78 -8.61 14.14
C LEU A 165 3.85 -7.39 13.23
N VAL A 166 4.53 -7.50 12.07
CA VAL A 166 4.53 -6.44 11.04
C VAL A 166 3.11 -6.12 10.59
N THR A 167 2.30 -7.15 10.31
CA THR A 167 0.90 -6.97 9.89
C THR A 167 0.07 -6.27 10.96
N LEU A 168 0.23 -6.66 12.22
CA LEU A 168 -0.47 -6.06 13.36
C LEU A 168 -0.07 -4.59 13.53
N VAL A 169 1.21 -4.26 13.48
CA VAL A 169 1.71 -2.88 13.61
C VAL A 169 1.20 -2.00 12.47
N ILE A 170 1.28 -2.48 11.21
CA ILE A 170 0.77 -1.74 10.05
C ILE A 170 -0.75 -1.61 10.11
N GLY A 171 -1.45 -2.64 10.57
CA GLY A 171 -2.90 -2.65 10.73
C GLY A 171 -3.44 -1.87 11.93
N ALA A 172 -2.58 -1.47 12.88
CA ALA A 172 -2.98 -0.89 14.16
C ALA A 172 -3.81 0.40 14.03
N SER A 173 -3.51 1.23 13.03
CA SER A 173 -4.30 2.42 12.75
C SER A 173 -4.30 2.78 11.26
N GLY A 174 -5.33 3.50 10.80
CA GLY A 174 -5.39 4.01 9.43
C GLY A 174 -4.20 4.92 9.08
N ARG A 175 -3.70 5.69 10.04
CA ARG A 175 -2.55 6.58 9.87
C ARG A 175 -1.26 5.83 9.62
N ILE A 176 -1.02 4.76 10.38
CA ILE A 176 0.17 3.91 10.19
C ILE A 176 0.05 3.19 8.85
N ARG A 177 -1.11 2.61 8.54
CA ARG A 177 -1.36 1.86 7.30
C ARG A 177 -1.16 2.70 6.03
N ALA A 178 -1.42 4.00 6.09
CA ALA A 178 -1.25 4.90 4.95
C ALA A 178 0.22 5.10 4.54
N VAL A 179 1.14 5.16 5.50
CA VAL A 179 2.54 5.56 5.27
C VAL A 179 3.53 4.42 5.50
N ALA A 180 3.23 3.52 6.46
CA ALA A 180 4.15 2.44 6.86
C ALA A 180 4.63 1.54 5.71
N PRO A 181 3.79 1.14 4.73
CA PRO A 181 4.26 0.32 3.63
C PRO A 181 5.42 0.94 2.84
N TYR A 182 5.45 2.26 2.73
CA TYR A 182 6.49 2.99 1.99
C TYR A 182 7.76 3.20 2.79
N LEU A 183 7.65 3.31 4.11
CA LEU A 183 8.79 3.46 5.01
C LEU A 183 9.38 2.11 5.44
N LEU A 184 8.57 1.04 5.45
CA LEU A 184 8.97 -0.28 5.94
C LEU A 184 10.26 -0.83 5.29
N PRO A 185 10.42 -0.84 3.95
CA PRO A 185 11.65 -1.35 3.34
C PRO A 185 12.89 -0.58 3.79
N ILE A 186 12.77 0.74 3.97
CA ILE A 186 13.86 1.61 4.41
C ILE A 186 14.29 1.23 5.84
N PHE A 187 13.33 1.16 6.76
CA PHE A 187 13.62 0.83 8.15
C PHE A 187 14.08 -0.62 8.34
N LEU A 188 13.57 -1.56 7.51
CA LEU A 188 14.05 -2.94 7.51
C LEU A 188 15.51 -3.03 7.04
N MET A 189 15.87 -2.30 5.98
CA MET A 189 17.27 -2.24 5.50
C MET A 189 18.20 -1.68 6.57
N LEU A 190 17.81 -0.58 7.21
CA LEU A 190 18.58 0.02 8.29
C LEU A 190 18.69 -0.91 9.50
N ALA A 191 17.59 -1.54 9.90
CA ALA A 191 17.59 -2.50 11.01
C ALA A 191 18.44 -3.74 10.69
N ALA A 192 18.34 -4.27 9.48
CA ALA A 192 19.15 -5.42 9.03
C ALA A 192 20.64 -5.08 9.05
N SER A 193 21.02 -3.89 8.58
CA SER A 193 22.43 -3.45 8.63
C SER A 193 22.96 -3.36 10.05
N SER A 194 22.16 -2.88 11.01
CA SER A 194 22.56 -2.86 12.43
C SER A 194 22.74 -4.27 13.00
N VAL A 195 21.80 -5.18 12.68
CA VAL A 195 21.90 -6.59 13.11
C VAL A 195 23.15 -7.24 12.52
N LEU A 196 23.40 -7.07 11.23
CA LEU A 196 24.61 -7.60 10.58
C LEU A 196 25.91 -7.05 11.21
N THR A 197 25.94 -5.76 11.49
CA THR A 197 27.11 -5.15 12.17
C THR A 197 27.34 -5.78 13.55
N LEU A 198 26.27 -5.92 14.35
CA LEU A 198 26.37 -6.54 15.67
C LEU A 198 26.74 -8.03 15.58
N GLN A 199 26.24 -8.75 14.57
CA GLN A 199 26.58 -10.15 14.31
C GLN A 199 28.06 -10.32 13.96
N VAL A 200 28.58 -9.49 13.05
CA VAL A 200 30.01 -9.48 12.71
C VAL A 200 30.89 -9.19 13.93
N MET A 201 30.41 -8.31 14.82
CA MET A 201 31.10 -8.04 16.07
C MET A 201 31.05 -9.20 17.06
N ALA A 202 29.85 -9.83 17.21
CA ALA A 202 29.69 -10.97 18.08
C ALA A 202 30.59 -12.14 17.65
N SER A 203 30.72 -12.38 16.34
CA SER A 203 31.65 -13.39 15.81
C SER A 203 33.13 -13.06 16.05
N GLY A 204 33.46 -11.80 16.23
CA GLY A 204 34.82 -11.31 16.57
C GLY A 204 35.10 -11.15 18.08
N VAL A 205 34.19 -11.61 18.96
CA VAL A 205 34.41 -11.46 20.42
C VAL A 205 35.67 -12.17 20.91
N GLN A 206 36.05 -13.29 20.30
CA GLN A 206 37.25 -14.04 20.66
C GLN A 206 38.52 -13.38 20.14
N ASP A 207 38.45 -12.63 19.03
CA ASP A 207 39.54 -11.86 18.42
C ASP A 207 38.98 -10.55 17.84
N PRO A 208 38.67 -9.56 18.70
CA PRO A 208 38.01 -8.34 18.25
C PRO A 208 38.97 -7.50 17.38
N PRO A 209 38.47 -6.98 16.21
CA PRO A 209 39.23 -6.12 15.35
C PRO A 209 39.86 -4.93 16.13
N GLY A 210 41.08 -4.55 15.85
CA GLY A 210 41.82 -3.52 16.61
C GLY A 210 41.12 -2.16 16.65
N TRP A 211 40.28 -1.82 15.69
CA TRP A 211 39.46 -0.60 15.72
C TRP A 211 38.34 -0.69 16.77
N VAL A 212 37.75 -1.87 17.01
CA VAL A 212 36.76 -2.09 18.06
C VAL A 212 37.36 -1.88 19.44
N ILE A 213 38.54 -2.47 19.66
CA ILE A 213 39.29 -2.31 20.93
C ILE A 213 39.56 -0.82 21.21
N ARG A 214 40.00 -0.09 20.19
CA ARG A 214 40.25 1.36 20.31
C ARG A 214 38.96 2.14 20.59
N LEU A 215 37.86 1.81 19.91
CA LEU A 215 36.58 2.47 20.13
C LEU A 215 36.06 2.22 21.55
N VAL A 216 36.09 0.95 22.01
CA VAL A 216 35.68 0.57 23.38
C VAL A 216 36.55 1.23 24.43
N GLY A 217 37.86 1.28 24.20
CA GLY A 217 38.81 1.96 25.09
C GLY A 217 38.59 3.47 25.18
N ALA A 218 38.13 4.11 24.08
CA ALA A 218 37.91 5.55 24.04
C ALA A 218 36.57 5.99 24.68
N ILE A 219 35.49 5.25 24.46
CA ILE A 219 34.12 5.69 24.87
C ILE A 219 33.42 4.71 25.81
N GLY A 220 33.99 3.57 26.11
CA GLY A 220 33.41 2.52 26.92
C GLY A 220 32.53 1.54 26.11
N VAL A 221 32.16 0.40 26.74
CA VAL A 221 31.47 -0.72 26.05
C VAL A 221 30.09 -0.31 25.55
N TRP A 222 29.22 0.22 26.39
CA TRP A 222 27.85 0.54 26.04
C TRP A 222 27.73 1.63 24.97
N PRO A 223 28.43 2.77 25.09
CA PRO A 223 28.46 3.75 24.00
C PRO A 223 29.03 3.20 22.70
N ALA A 224 30.06 2.34 22.75
CA ALA A 224 30.61 1.71 21.55
C ALA A 224 29.56 0.82 20.85
N ILE A 225 28.86 -0.03 21.59
CA ILE A 225 27.74 -0.85 21.05
C ILE A 225 26.67 0.05 20.41
N THR A 226 26.30 1.13 21.08
CA THR A 226 25.30 2.09 20.56
C THR A 226 25.76 2.74 19.26
N VAL A 227 27.00 3.21 19.20
CA VAL A 227 27.58 3.78 17.98
C VAL A 227 27.58 2.77 16.85
N MET A 228 27.97 1.54 17.10
CA MET A 228 28.02 0.48 16.10
C MET A 228 26.62 0.06 15.61
N ALA A 229 25.61 0.09 16.47
CA ALA A 229 24.24 -0.16 16.07
C ALA A 229 23.63 1.00 15.25
N VAL A 230 24.03 2.25 15.52
CA VAL A 230 23.45 3.45 14.90
C VAL A 230 24.24 3.93 13.69
N ALA A 231 25.58 3.76 13.67
CA ALA A 231 26.41 4.20 12.55
C ALA A 231 25.93 3.71 11.16
N PRO A 232 25.48 2.42 10.99
CA PRO A 232 24.91 1.97 9.72
C PRO A 232 23.71 2.79 9.27
N TRP A 233 22.91 3.29 10.19
CA TRP A 233 21.76 4.14 9.88
C TRP A 233 22.18 5.46 9.26
N LEU A 234 23.20 6.10 9.80
CA LEU A 234 23.74 7.34 9.27
C LEU A 234 24.38 7.13 7.89
N LEU A 235 25.18 6.07 7.76
CA LEU A 235 25.85 5.73 6.49
C LEU A 235 24.85 5.36 5.39
N LEU A 236 23.77 4.64 5.74
CA LEU A 236 22.76 4.18 4.80
C LEU A 236 21.57 5.13 4.63
N ALA A 237 21.49 6.21 5.41
CA ALA A 237 20.39 7.17 5.31
C ALA A 237 20.27 7.76 3.89
N TRP A 238 21.39 8.16 3.27
CA TRP A 238 21.38 8.68 1.91
C TRP A 238 21.01 7.62 0.85
N PRO A 239 21.63 6.41 0.82
CA PRO A 239 21.19 5.34 -0.06
C PRO A 239 19.71 4.97 0.13
N ALA A 240 19.23 4.89 1.37
CA ALA A 240 17.84 4.61 1.68
C ALA A 240 16.89 5.67 1.08
N TRP A 241 17.25 6.95 1.25
CA TRP A 241 16.49 8.05 0.65
C TRP A 241 16.53 8.02 -0.88
N ALA A 242 17.70 7.72 -1.48
CA ALA A 242 17.85 7.58 -2.93
C ALA A 242 17.00 6.44 -3.50
N ILE A 243 16.94 5.29 -2.80
CA ILE A 243 16.06 4.16 -3.13
C ILE A 243 14.59 4.59 -3.06
N ALA A 244 14.17 5.21 -1.96
CA ALA A 244 12.80 5.68 -1.79
C ALA A 244 12.38 6.67 -2.90
N ARG A 245 13.26 7.61 -3.25
CA ARG A 245 13.03 8.56 -4.34
C ARG A 245 12.95 7.87 -5.72
N THR A 246 13.76 6.83 -5.92
CA THR A 246 13.73 6.03 -7.16
C THR A 246 12.44 5.22 -7.25
N LEU A 247 11.98 4.62 -6.15
CA LEU A 247 10.72 3.92 -6.07
C LEU A 247 9.53 4.86 -6.35
N ALA A 248 9.52 6.07 -5.80
CA ALA A 248 8.48 7.05 -6.09
C ALA A 248 8.44 7.45 -7.58
N ARG A 249 9.62 7.65 -8.21
CA ARG A 249 9.71 7.90 -9.65
C ARG A 249 9.22 6.72 -10.49
N ALA A 250 9.58 5.49 -10.11
CA ALA A 250 9.15 4.27 -10.78
C ALA A 250 7.64 4.04 -10.64
N TYR A 251 7.05 4.39 -9.48
CA TYR A 251 5.60 4.35 -9.26
C TYR A 251 4.88 5.37 -10.17
N ARG A 252 5.35 6.62 -10.25
CA ARG A 252 4.81 7.61 -11.20
C ARG A 252 4.91 7.15 -12.65
N ALA A 253 6.02 6.53 -13.01
CA ALA A 253 6.25 5.96 -14.35
C ALA A 253 5.49 4.64 -14.60
N LYS A 254 4.58 4.23 -13.71
CA LYS A 254 3.78 2.99 -13.83
C LYS A 254 4.60 1.72 -14.04
N ARG A 255 5.77 1.63 -13.43
CA ARG A 255 6.56 0.39 -13.49
C ARG A 255 5.99 -0.68 -12.56
N PHE A 256 5.28 -0.29 -11.50
CA PHE A 256 4.56 -1.16 -10.57
C PHE A 256 3.35 -0.44 -9.96
N SER A 257 2.41 -1.21 -9.41
CA SER A 257 1.24 -0.70 -8.68
C SER A 257 1.46 -0.70 -7.16
N ASP A 258 0.57 -0.02 -6.43
CA ASP A 258 0.51 -0.03 -4.97
C ASP A 258 0.43 -1.47 -4.42
N LEU A 259 -0.39 -2.33 -5.04
CA LEU A 259 -0.60 -3.70 -4.58
C LEU A 259 0.61 -4.60 -4.86
N TRP A 260 1.24 -4.48 -6.03
CA TRP A 260 2.51 -5.19 -6.31
C TRP A 260 3.61 -4.77 -5.34
N TYR A 261 3.66 -3.47 -5.01
CA TYR A 261 4.62 -2.97 -4.02
C TYR A 261 4.36 -3.55 -2.62
N LEU A 262 3.10 -3.54 -2.15
CA LEU A 262 2.73 -4.12 -0.86
C LEU A 262 3.04 -5.61 -0.80
N LEU A 263 2.76 -6.35 -1.87
CA LEU A 263 3.08 -7.75 -2.00
C LEU A 263 4.59 -7.99 -1.89
N ALA A 264 5.37 -7.21 -2.65
CA ALA A 264 6.83 -7.29 -2.65
C ALA A 264 7.43 -6.98 -1.29
N ALA A 265 6.98 -5.92 -0.63
CA ALA A 265 7.44 -5.55 0.71
C ALA A 265 7.11 -6.64 1.74
N TYR A 266 5.92 -7.23 1.66
CA TYR A 266 5.50 -8.27 2.59
C TYR A 266 6.27 -9.56 2.40
N TRP A 267 6.45 -10.01 1.16
CA TRP A 267 7.29 -11.17 0.87
C TRP A 267 8.74 -10.96 1.28
N LEU A 268 9.26 -9.73 1.17
CA LEU A 268 10.59 -9.41 1.67
C LEU A 268 10.70 -9.64 3.18
N VAL A 269 9.67 -9.28 3.94
CA VAL A 269 9.61 -9.54 5.40
C VAL A 269 9.54 -11.04 5.69
N ALA A 270 8.71 -11.79 4.96
CA ALA A 270 8.54 -13.23 5.17
C ALA A 270 9.83 -14.00 4.85
N LEU A 271 10.45 -13.70 3.71
CA LEU A 271 11.73 -14.31 3.30
C LEU A 271 12.88 -13.88 4.22
N GLY A 272 12.87 -12.63 4.66
CA GLY A 272 13.84 -12.10 5.63
C GLY A 272 13.73 -12.79 7.01
N ALA A 273 12.52 -13.08 7.47
CA ALA A 273 12.34 -13.86 8.70
C ALA A 273 12.95 -15.27 8.56
N SER A 274 12.71 -15.94 7.43
CA SER A 274 13.33 -17.25 7.15
C SER A 274 14.85 -17.18 7.02
N ALA A 275 15.38 -16.14 6.39
CA ALA A 275 16.82 -15.94 6.26
C ALA A 275 17.47 -15.70 7.63
N LEU A 276 16.86 -14.91 8.50
CA LEU A 276 17.35 -14.64 9.84
C LEU A 276 17.41 -15.91 10.69
N THR A 277 16.40 -16.79 10.62
CA THR A 277 16.42 -18.06 11.37
C THR A 277 17.46 -19.04 10.84
N ALA A 278 17.82 -18.96 9.57
CA ALA A 278 18.85 -19.82 8.98
C ALA A 278 20.28 -19.27 9.14
N LEU A 279 20.44 -17.97 9.47
CA LEU A 279 21.74 -17.29 9.48
C LEU A 279 22.73 -17.92 10.44
N GLU A 280 22.28 -18.32 11.64
CA GLU A 280 23.12 -18.97 12.64
C GLU A 280 23.60 -20.36 12.21
N ALA A 281 22.77 -21.09 11.46
CA ALA A 281 23.08 -22.47 11.04
C ALA A 281 23.99 -22.55 9.81
N VAL A 282 23.77 -21.65 8.83
CA VAL A 282 24.42 -21.74 7.53
C VAL A 282 25.14 -20.46 7.07
N GLY A 283 25.26 -19.48 7.97
CA GLY A 283 25.93 -18.21 7.69
C GLY A 283 25.36 -17.49 6.47
N TRP A 284 26.23 -16.96 5.63
CA TRP A 284 25.84 -16.16 4.46
C TRP A 284 24.99 -16.91 3.42
N MET A 285 25.01 -18.25 3.43
CA MET A 285 24.14 -19.04 2.55
C MET A 285 22.65 -18.83 2.84
N ALA A 286 22.28 -18.36 4.03
CA ALA A 286 20.92 -17.96 4.36
C ALA A 286 20.36 -16.85 3.42
N LEU A 287 21.22 -16.03 2.80
CA LEU A 287 20.80 -15.00 1.85
C LEU A 287 20.18 -15.58 0.57
N THR A 288 20.42 -16.86 0.26
CA THR A 288 19.76 -17.56 -0.87
C THR A 288 18.24 -17.57 -0.70
N GLN A 289 17.75 -17.47 0.55
CA GLN A 289 16.31 -17.39 0.84
C GLN A 289 15.62 -16.14 0.25
N PHE A 290 16.38 -15.12 -0.19
CA PHE A 290 15.82 -13.96 -0.88
C PHE A 290 15.63 -14.16 -2.39
N ILE A 291 16.26 -15.15 -3.01
CA ILE A 291 16.16 -15.42 -4.47
C ILE A 291 14.71 -15.56 -4.93
N PRO A 292 13.80 -16.27 -4.21
CA PRO A 292 12.40 -16.40 -4.62
C PRO A 292 11.65 -15.07 -4.76
N TRP A 293 12.12 -14.01 -4.11
CA TRP A 293 11.54 -12.67 -4.25
C TRP A 293 11.55 -12.16 -5.69
N LEU A 294 12.52 -12.59 -6.49
CA LEU A 294 12.64 -12.20 -7.91
C LEU A 294 11.44 -12.62 -8.76
N TRP A 295 10.66 -13.62 -8.33
CA TRP A 295 9.43 -14.00 -9.01
C TRP A 295 8.38 -12.88 -9.01
N ILE A 296 8.42 -11.95 -8.05
CA ILE A 296 7.43 -10.87 -7.96
C ILE A 296 7.58 -9.87 -9.12
N PRO A 297 8.73 -9.23 -9.36
CA PRO A 297 8.90 -8.36 -10.53
C PRO A 297 8.74 -9.12 -11.86
N LEU A 298 9.15 -10.38 -11.95
CA LEU A 298 8.94 -11.22 -13.14
C LEU A 298 7.46 -11.46 -13.41
N ALA A 299 6.67 -11.78 -12.36
CA ALA A 299 5.22 -11.95 -12.48
C ALA A 299 4.53 -10.63 -12.80
N ALA A 300 4.92 -9.53 -12.18
CA ALA A 300 4.38 -8.20 -12.48
C ALA A 300 4.59 -7.81 -13.95
N TRP A 301 5.74 -8.14 -14.51
CA TRP A 301 6.03 -7.94 -15.93
C TRP A 301 5.27 -8.91 -16.83
N GLY A 302 5.34 -10.22 -16.56
CA GLY A 302 4.77 -11.27 -17.42
C GLY A 302 3.24 -11.31 -17.43
N LEU A 303 2.58 -10.96 -16.30
CA LEU A 303 1.13 -10.99 -16.18
C LEU A 303 0.46 -9.68 -16.60
N ARG A 304 1.22 -8.64 -16.95
CA ARG A 304 0.69 -7.30 -17.28
C ARG A 304 -0.40 -7.35 -18.34
N GLY A 305 -0.17 -8.05 -19.47
CA GLY A 305 -1.14 -8.16 -20.55
C GLY A 305 -2.39 -8.95 -20.16
N TRP A 306 -2.22 -10.02 -19.36
CA TRP A 306 -3.32 -10.86 -18.91
C TRP A 306 -4.23 -10.17 -17.86
N LEU A 307 -3.64 -9.31 -17.02
CA LEU A 307 -4.38 -8.53 -16.03
C LEU A 307 -4.97 -7.24 -16.60
N ALA A 308 -4.52 -6.79 -17.78
CA ALA A 308 -4.99 -5.56 -18.40
C ALA A 308 -6.52 -5.57 -18.57
N PRO A 309 -7.21 -4.46 -18.21
CA PRO A 309 -8.64 -4.31 -18.45
C PRO A 309 -8.95 -4.13 -19.93
N HIS A 310 -10.17 -4.47 -20.33
CA HIS A 310 -10.64 -4.35 -21.71
C HIS A 310 -11.76 -3.30 -21.78
N GLY A 311 -11.68 -2.42 -22.77
CA GLY A 311 -12.65 -1.36 -23.02
C GLY A 311 -12.31 -0.01 -22.38
N ALA A 312 -13.14 0.99 -22.67
CA ALA A 312 -13.01 2.33 -22.12
C ALA A 312 -13.45 2.32 -20.63
N PRO A 313 -12.60 2.76 -19.71
CA PRO A 313 -12.93 2.76 -18.30
C PRO A 313 -13.95 3.85 -17.95
N PRO A 314 -15.05 3.53 -17.23
CA PRO A 314 -15.91 4.55 -16.68
C PRO A 314 -15.20 5.34 -15.56
N THR A 315 -15.49 6.63 -15.46
CA THR A 315 -14.95 7.50 -14.40
C THR A 315 -16.00 7.69 -13.29
N LEU A 316 -15.64 7.27 -12.08
CA LEU A 316 -16.45 7.46 -10.88
C LEU A 316 -16.00 8.71 -10.14
N LEU A 317 -16.88 9.68 -9.98
CA LEU A 317 -16.69 10.80 -9.05
C LEU A 317 -17.24 10.40 -7.68
N VAL A 318 -16.43 10.55 -6.63
CA VAL A 318 -16.84 10.30 -5.24
C VAL A 318 -17.00 11.63 -4.52
N LEU A 319 -18.22 11.93 -4.11
CA LEU A 319 -18.59 13.08 -3.28
C LEU A 319 -19.04 12.58 -1.90
N ARG A 320 -18.85 13.37 -0.85
CA ARG A 320 -19.14 12.92 0.51
C ARG A 320 -19.28 14.07 1.49
N VAL A 321 -20.01 13.82 2.57
CA VAL A 321 -20.00 14.70 3.75
C VAL A 321 -18.63 14.59 4.43
N PHE A 322 -17.91 15.70 4.52
CA PHE A 322 -16.60 15.74 5.20
C PHE A 322 -16.77 15.48 6.71
N GLN A 323 -15.77 14.83 7.34
CA GLN A 323 -15.65 14.53 8.77
C GLN A 323 -16.25 13.20 9.27
N GLN A 324 -16.61 12.28 8.37
CA GLN A 324 -17.12 10.94 8.74
C GLN A 324 -16.05 9.84 8.57
N ASP A 325 -15.00 9.84 9.40
CA ASP A 325 -13.81 8.96 9.22
C ASP A 325 -14.14 7.46 9.06
N VAL A 326 -15.06 6.90 9.87
CA VAL A 326 -15.37 5.46 9.82
C VAL A 326 -16.26 5.09 8.63
N GLY A 327 -17.25 5.90 8.33
CA GLY A 327 -18.14 5.70 7.18
C GLY A 327 -17.38 5.73 5.86
N VAL A 328 -16.51 6.71 5.70
CA VAL A 328 -15.66 6.89 4.52
C VAL A 328 -14.72 5.70 4.32
N GLN A 329 -14.09 5.20 5.38
CA GLN A 329 -13.24 4.00 5.27
C GLN A 329 -14.00 2.80 4.72
N THR A 330 -15.22 2.58 5.21
CA THR A 330 -16.08 1.47 4.74
C THR A 330 -16.47 1.65 3.27
N LEU A 331 -16.76 2.88 2.85
CA LEU A 331 -17.07 3.21 1.46
C LEU A 331 -15.89 2.88 0.54
N PHE A 332 -14.70 3.32 0.90
CA PHE A 332 -13.48 3.05 0.12
C PHE A 332 -13.21 1.55 0.01
N ASP A 333 -13.22 0.82 1.13
CA ASP A 333 -12.93 -0.62 1.13
C ASP A 333 -13.96 -1.45 0.34
N ARG A 334 -15.24 -1.06 0.38
CA ARG A 334 -16.32 -1.85 -0.23
C ARG A 334 -16.65 -1.45 -1.66
N VAL A 335 -16.49 -0.18 -1.99
CA VAL A 335 -16.92 0.37 -3.29
C VAL A 335 -15.71 0.78 -4.13
N VAL A 336 -14.94 1.78 -3.68
CA VAL A 336 -13.86 2.36 -4.50
C VAL A 336 -12.79 1.32 -4.86
N GLU A 337 -12.34 0.52 -3.90
CA GLU A 337 -11.34 -0.52 -4.17
C GLU A 337 -11.80 -1.61 -5.14
N ARG A 338 -13.09 -1.88 -5.19
CA ARG A 338 -13.65 -2.80 -6.19
C ARG A 338 -13.83 -2.12 -7.54
N TRP A 339 -14.18 -0.84 -7.53
CA TRP A 339 -14.32 -0.04 -8.74
C TRP A 339 -13.01 0.08 -9.50
N ARG A 340 -11.89 0.22 -8.80
CA ARG A 340 -10.53 0.30 -9.37
C ARG A 340 -10.16 -0.87 -10.30
N LEU A 341 -10.89 -1.98 -10.27
CA LEU A 341 -10.72 -3.10 -11.21
C LEU A 341 -11.41 -2.86 -12.56
N SER A 342 -12.27 -1.87 -12.68
CA SER A 342 -13.09 -1.64 -13.87
C SER A 342 -13.12 -0.20 -14.37
N GLY A 343 -12.72 0.77 -13.54
CA GLY A 343 -12.80 2.18 -13.90
C GLY A 343 -11.98 3.11 -13.03
N ASN A 344 -11.85 4.33 -13.49
CA ASN A 344 -11.17 5.42 -12.80
C ASN A 344 -11.98 5.95 -11.63
N THR A 345 -11.30 6.45 -10.61
CA THR A 345 -11.91 7.19 -9.51
C THR A 345 -11.29 8.58 -9.44
N VAL A 346 -12.14 9.59 -9.34
CA VAL A 346 -11.74 10.99 -9.14
C VAL A 346 -12.47 11.56 -7.94
N LEU A 347 -11.83 12.44 -7.20
CA LEU A 347 -12.43 13.09 -6.04
C LEU A 347 -11.71 14.38 -5.66
N ILE A 348 -12.36 15.20 -4.82
CA ILE A 348 -11.72 16.32 -4.16
C ILE A 348 -11.03 15.80 -2.90
N ALA A 349 -9.73 16.11 -2.77
CA ALA A 349 -8.91 15.70 -1.65
C ALA A 349 -9.46 16.27 -0.33
N GLY A 350 -9.52 15.43 0.69
CA GLY A 350 -9.98 15.81 2.03
C GLY A 350 -9.15 15.15 3.12
N THR A 351 -9.11 15.75 4.30
CA THR A 351 -8.31 15.26 5.44
C THR A 351 -8.81 13.95 6.04
N ASP A 352 -10.03 13.58 5.75
CA ASP A 352 -10.69 12.32 6.12
C ASP A 352 -10.19 11.12 5.30
N LEU A 353 -9.64 11.37 4.11
CA LEU A 353 -9.15 10.33 3.19
C LEU A 353 -7.68 9.98 3.35
N LEU A 354 -6.91 10.74 4.08
CA LEU A 354 -5.44 10.58 4.18
C LEU A 354 -4.98 9.14 4.45
N SER A 355 -5.78 8.35 5.15
CA SER A 355 -5.46 6.95 5.43
C SER A 355 -5.69 6.00 4.25
N ARG A 356 -6.25 6.47 3.14
CA ARG A 356 -6.70 5.64 2.01
C ARG A 356 -6.13 6.04 0.66
N THR A 357 -5.83 7.30 0.50
CA THR A 357 -5.47 7.89 -0.80
C THR A 357 -4.03 8.35 -0.88
N ILE A 358 -3.30 8.47 0.25
CA ILE A 358 -1.88 8.78 0.22
C ILE A 358 -1.13 7.70 -0.56
N ASP A 359 -0.48 8.12 -1.63
CA ASP A 359 0.43 7.30 -2.42
C ASP A 359 1.91 7.64 -2.13
N PRO A 360 2.89 6.88 -2.67
CA PRO A 360 4.30 7.16 -2.47
C PRO A 360 4.70 8.56 -2.93
N ASP A 361 4.07 9.07 -3.98
CA ASP A 361 4.40 10.39 -4.52
C ASP A 361 3.95 11.51 -3.59
N ASP A 362 2.77 11.37 -2.97
CA ASP A 362 2.27 12.33 -1.99
C ASP A 362 3.16 12.39 -0.75
N VAL A 363 3.57 11.22 -0.22
CA VAL A 363 4.49 11.15 0.94
C VAL A 363 5.79 11.87 0.63
N PHE A 364 6.41 11.58 -0.53
CA PHE A 364 7.69 12.19 -0.87
C PHE A 364 7.57 13.66 -1.26
N THR A 365 6.46 14.09 -1.89
CA THR A 365 6.17 15.51 -2.16
C THR A 365 6.05 16.27 -0.85
N PHE A 366 5.37 15.70 0.14
CA PHE A 366 5.25 16.28 1.47
C PHE A 366 6.61 16.35 2.20
N LEU A 367 7.38 15.25 2.22
CA LEU A 367 8.70 15.20 2.87
C LEU A 367 9.70 16.20 2.25
N ASN A 368 9.54 16.51 0.97
CA ASN A 368 10.31 17.54 0.26
C ASN A 368 9.76 18.96 0.47
N GLY A 369 8.72 19.16 1.30
CA GLY A 369 8.13 20.46 1.58
C GLY A 369 7.26 21.05 0.46
N ARG A 370 6.97 20.29 -0.59
CA ARG A 370 6.31 20.74 -1.83
C ARG A 370 4.82 20.40 -1.91
N LEU A 371 4.17 20.10 -0.79
CA LEU A 371 2.74 19.76 -0.80
C LEU A 371 1.86 20.89 -1.36
N ALA A 372 2.28 22.16 -1.20
CA ALA A 372 1.55 23.32 -1.75
C ALA A 372 1.46 23.29 -3.29
N ASP A 373 2.44 22.70 -3.99
CA ASP A 373 2.48 22.60 -5.43
C ASP A 373 1.36 21.68 -6.01
N ARG A 374 0.68 20.93 -5.15
CA ARG A 374 -0.46 20.08 -5.51
C ARG A 374 -1.81 20.81 -5.50
N PHE A 375 -1.88 21.97 -4.84
CA PHE A 375 -3.11 22.72 -4.68
C PHE A 375 -3.40 23.59 -5.91
N VAL A 376 -4.64 23.55 -6.38
CA VAL A 376 -5.10 24.35 -7.51
C VAL A 376 -5.64 25.69 -7.01
N ALA A 377 -5.11 26.78 -7.57
CA ALA A 377 -5.40 28.14 -7.14
C ALA A 377 -6.46 28.84 -8.03
N ASN A 378 -6.69 28.34 -9.25
CA ASN A 378 -7.62 28.92 -10.22
C ASN A 378 -8.15 27.89 -11.22
N GLU A 379 -9.10 28.29 -12.07
CA GLU A 379 -9.73 27.41 -13.08
C GLU A 379 -8.73 26.85 -14.11
N ALA A 380 -7.74 27.64 -14.51
CA ALA A 380 -6.72 27.17 -15.45
C ALA A 380 -5.88 26.03 -14.89
N GLN A 381 -5.48 26.15 -13.62
CA GLN A 381 -4.76 25.08 -12.90
C GLN A 381 -5.65 23.86 -12.64
N VAL A 382 -6.97 24.04 -12.41
CA VAL A 382 -7.91 22.92 -12.35
C VAL A 382 -7.90 22.16 -13.67
N ALA A 383 -8.03 22.87 -14.81
CA ALA A 383 -8.02 22.24 -16.15
C ALA A 383 -6.69 21.53 -16.46
N GLU A 384 -5.57 22.11 -16.05
CA GLU A 384 -4.25 21.49 -16.16
C GLU A 384 -4.15 20.23 -15.28
N ARG A 385 -4.56 20.33 -14.02
CA ARG A 385 -4.55 19.21 -13.09
C ARG A 385 -5.39 18.03 -13.57
N LEU A 386 -6.56 18.30 -14.14
CA LEU A 386 -7.43 17.24 -14.69
C LEU A 386 -6.84 16.56 -15.93
N ARG A 387 -6.06 17.28 -16.75
CA ARG A 387 -5.29 16.69 -17.86
C ARG A 387 -4.17 15.78 -17.36
N ASP A 388 -3.58 16.11 -16.21
CA ASP A 388 -2.52 15.35 -15.58
C ASP A 388 -3.03 14.13 -14.78
N PHE A 389 -4.34 13.94 -14.70
CA PHE A 389 -4.90 12.77 -14.02
C PHE A 389 -4.47 11.47 -14.71
N ASP A 390 -4.03 10.54 -13.87
CA ASP A 390 -3.62 9.24 -14.32
C ASP A 390 -4.82 8.33 -14.55
N LEU A 391 -5.40 8.39 -15.74
CA LEU A 391 -6.60 7.64 -16.13
C LEU A 391 -6.30 6.28 -16.80
N ALA A 392 -5.03 5.97 -17.05
CA ALA A 392 -4.65 4.66 -17.56
C ALA A 392 -4.45 3.63 -16.43
N PRO A 393 -4.65 2.32 -16.66
CA PRO A 393 -4.46 1.32 -15.62
C PRO A 393 -2.98 1.14 -15.27
N ASP A 394 -2.72 0.74 -14.04
CA ASP A 394 -1.42 0.26 -13.57
C ASP A 394 -1.07 -1.11 -14.19
N PRO A 395 0.18 -1.59 -14.06
CA PRO A 395 0.61 -2.89 -14.60
C PRO A 395 -0.22 -4.08 -14.13
N ASP A 396 -0.92 -3.94 -13.02
CA ASP A 396 -1.82 -4.96 -12.47
C ASP A 396 -3.26 -4.85 -13.00
N GLY A 397 -3.54 -3.92 -13.90
CA GLY A 397 -4.88 -3.69 -14.46
C GLY A 397 -5.80 -2.88 -13.56
N ARG A 398 -5.36 -2.38 -12.41
CA ARG A 398 -6.14 -1.53 -11.52
C ARG A 398 -5.94 -0.06 -11.86
N TYR A 399 -6.99 0.73 -11.70
CA TYR A 399 -6.92 2.18 -11.88
C TYR A 399 -6.57 2.89 -10.58
N ARG A 400 -5.86 4.01 -10.66
CA ARG A 400 -5.54 4.84 -9.50
C ARG A 400 -6.74 5.68 -9.08
N VAL A 401 -6.70 6.13 -7.82
CA VAL A 401 -7.58 7.17 -7.32
C VAL A 401 -6.89 8.50 -7.57
N ASN A 402 -7.53 9.38 -8.32
CA ASN A 402 -6.99 10.70 -8.64
C ASN A 402 -7.63 11.76 -7.75
N GLU A 403 -6.80 12.55 -7.08
CA GLU A 403 -7.21 13.58 -6.15
C GLU A 403 -6.95 14.99 -6.70
N CYS A 404 -7.95 15.86 -6.55
CA CYS A 404 -7.81 17.28 -6.78
C CYS A 404 -7.67 18.00 -5.44
N TYR A 405 -6.51 18.60 -5.18
CA TYR A 405 -6.22 19.36 -3.97
C TYR A 405 -6.68 20.79 -4.15
N CYS A 406 -7.68 21.23 -3.39
CA CYS A 406 -8.32 22.53 -3.54
C CYS A 406 -8.14 23.40 -2.30
N TYR A 407 -8.04 24.72 -2.51
CA TYR A 407 -8.29 25.70 -1.45
C TYR A 407 -9.80 25.82 -1.19
N ASP A 408 -10.18 26.34 -0.05
CA ASP A 408 -11.61 26.59 0.29
C ASP A 408 -12.31 27.53 -0.70
N SER A 409 -11.57 28.32 -1.48
CA SER A 409 -12.08 29.22 -2.51
C SER A 409 -12.17 28.62 -3.91
N THR A 410 -11.53 27.45 -4.18
CA THR A 410 -11.41 26.89 -5.55
C THR A 410 -12.12 25.54 -5.73
N TRP A 411 -12.64 24.95 -4.66
CA TRP A 411 -13.25 23.62 -4.72
C TRP A 411 -14.51 23.56 -5.60
N GLN A 412 -15.29 24.64 -5.69
CA GLN A 412 -16.50 24.67 -6.54
C GLN A 412 -16.16 24.59 -8.03
N GLN A 413 -15.10 25.28 -8.45
CA GLN A 413 -14.60 25.20 -9.83
C GLN A 413 -14.07 23.80 -10.15
N ALA A 414 -13.33 23.20 -9.20
CA ALA A 414 -12.86 21.83 -9.33
C ALA A 414 -14.02 20.82 -9.38
N LEU A 415 -15.07 21.01 -8.55
CA LEU A 415 -16.26 20.17 -8.58
C LEU A 415 -16.93 20.21 -9.96
N ALA A 416 -17.21 21.39 -10.49
CA ALA A 416 -17.86 21.54 -11.80
C ALA A 416 -17.05 20.83 -12.91
N ALA A 417 -15.73 20.98 -12.89
CA ALA A 417 -14.85 20.34 -13.86
C ALA A 417 -14.77 18.81 -13.68
N LEU A 418 -14.79 18.31 -12.44
CA LEU A 418 -14.83 16.87 -12.15
C LEU A 418 -16.18 16.24 -12.54
N VAL A 419 -17.29 16.90 -12.27
CA VAL A 419 -18.64 16.46 -12.70
C VAL A 419 -18.70 16.36 -14.22
N ALA A 420 -18.15 17.34 -14.94
CA ALA A 420 -18.12 17.33 -16.42
C ALA A 420 -17.33 16.15 -17.01
N GLN A 421 -16.40 15.57 -16.26
CA GLN A 421 -15.60 14.41 -16.68
C GLN A 421 -16.12 13.07 -16.17
N ALA A 422 -17.04 13.07 -15.20
CA ALA A 422 -17.57 11.87 -14.60
C ALA A 422 -18.59 11.16 -15.51
N ASP A 423 -18.62 9.82 -15.46
CA ASP A 423 -19.68 9.00 -16.05
C ASP A 423 -20.68 8.57 -14.97
N VAL A 424 -20.19 8.36 -13.75
CA VAL A 424 -20.97 7.92 -12.59
C VAL A 424 -20.57 8.77 -11.39
N VAL A 425 -21.55 9.16 -10.60
CA VAL A 425 -21.31 9.83 -9.31
C VAL A 425 -21.79 8.95 -8.18
N LEU A 426 -20.97 8.83 -7.15
CA LEU A 426 -21.34 8.26 -5.86
C LEU A 426 -21.26 9.37 -4.82
N MET A 427 -22.41 9.79 -4.30
CA MET A 427 -22.49 10.80 -3.26
C MET A 427 -22.89 10.16 -1.94
N ASP A 428 -21.99 10.23 -0.98
CA ASP A 428 -22.20 9.72 0.37
C ASP A 428 -22.81 10.81 1.26
N LEU A 429 -24.12 10.70 1.48
CA LEU A 429 -24.91 11.62 2.28
C LEU A 429 -25.11 11.13 3.72
N ARG A 430 -24.41 10.11 4.16
CA ARG A 430 -24.51 9.63 5.55
C ARG A 430 -24.02 10.73 6.50
N GLY A 431 -24.85 11.06 7.47
CA GLY A 431 -24.59 12.19 8.38
C GLY A 431 -24.84 13.58 7.77
N PHE A 432 -25.42 13.69 6.58
CA PHE A 432 -25.82 14.94 5.97
C PHE A 432 -26.89 15.65 6.80
N GLN A 433 -26.72 16.95 6.97
CA GLN A 433 -27.65 17.87 7.67
C GLN A 433 -27.83 19.15 6.84
N ALA A 434 -28.94 19.86 7.00
CA ALA A 434 -29.22 21.12 6.30
C ALA A 434 -28.11 22.18 6.41
N ARG A 435 -27.30 22.13 7.47
CA ARG A 435 -26.13 23.01 7.67
C ARG A 435 -24.94 22.71 6.77
N ASN A 436 -24.91 21.56 6.10
CA ASN A 436 -23.81 21.16 5.21
C ASN A 436 -23.93 21.86 3.83
N GLN A 437 -23.68 23.17 3.80
CA GLN A 437 -23.85 24.02 2.61
C GLN A 437 -23.04 23.53 1.40
N GLY A 438 -21.84 23.00 1.61
CA GLY A 438 -21.03 22.39 0.53
C GLY A 438 -21.76 21.24 -0.15
N CYS A 439 -22.31 20.29 0.63
CA CYS A 439 -23.05 19.16 0.08
C CYS A 439 -24.36 19.59 -0.61
N ARG A 440 -25.02 20.63 -0.13
CA ARG A 440 -26.20 21.22 -0.78
C ARG A 440 -25.84 21.79 -2.14
N TYR A 441 -24.72 22.52 -2.23
CA TYR A 441 -24.19 23.00 -3.51
C TYR A 441 -23.88 21.85 -4.47
N GLU A 442 -23.22 20.77 -3.97
CA GLU A 442 -22.92 19.57 -4.74
C GLU A 442 -24.20 18.93 -5.30
N LEU A 443 -25.26 18.77 -4.50
CA LEU A 443 -26.56 18.25 -4.93
C LEU A 443 -27.16 19.11 -6.05
N GLY A 444 -27.18 20.44 -5.92
CA GLY A 444 -27.66 21.36 -6.94
C GLY A 444 -26.88 21.26 -8.26
N VAL A 445 -25.55 21.05 -8.21
CA VAL A 445 -24.75 20.81 -9.40
C VAL A 445 -25.12 19.50 -10.07
N LEU A 446 -25.35 18.43 -9.26
CA LEU A 446 -25.73 17.11 -9.80
C LEU A 446 -27.13 17.12 -10.43
N ALA A 447 -28.10 17.87 -9.88
CA ALA A 447 -29.45 18.01 -10.40
C ALA A 447 -29.47 18.59 -11.85
N THR A 448 -28.46 19.40 -12.19
CA THR A 448 -28.35 20.02 -13.53
C THR A 448 -27.46 19.24 -14.51
N ALA A 449 -26.78 18.19 -14.06
CA ALA A 449 -25.78 17.46 -14.85
C ALA A 449 -26.42 16.32 -15.69
N SER A 450 -27.03 16.67 -16.82
CA SER A 450 -27.78 15.75 -17.69
C SER A 450 -26.94 14.67 -18.41
N HIS A 451 -25.60 14.83 -18.46
CA HIS A 451 -24.67 13.90 -19.13
C HIS A 451 -24.30 12.69 -18.28
N LEU A 452 -24.59 12.71 -16.98
CA LEU A 452 -24.25 11.60 -16.07
C LEU A 452 -25.09 10.36 -16.36
N GLN A 453 -24.42 9.22 -16.51
CA GLN A 453 -25.08 7.94 -16.73
C GLN A 453 -25.83 7.46 -15.48
N ARG A 454 -25.27 7.73 -14.30
CA ARG A 454 -25.84 7.30 -13.02
C ARG A 454 -25.34 8.15 -11.87
N VAL A 455 -26.26 8.56 -11.02
CA VAL A 455 -25.99 9.16 -9.72
C VAL A 455 -26.49 8.20 -8.63
N VAL A 456 -25.61 7.84 -7.71
CA VAL A 456 -25.92 6.95 -6.57
C VAL A 456 -25.78 7.74 -5.29
N LEU A 457 -26.86 7.87 -4.54
CA LEU A 457 -26.90 8.56 -3.26
C LEU A 457 -26.93 7.53 -2.13
N LEU A 458 -26.01 7.65 -1.15
CA LEU A 458 -25.98 6.80 0.03
C LEU A 458 -26.56 7.54 1.22
N PHE A 459 -27.57 6.94 1.84
CA PHE A 459 -28.24 7.46 3.04
C PHE A 459 -28.05 6.51 4.22
N ASP A 460 -28.16 7.05 5.42
CA ASP A 460 -28.35 6.29 6.65
C ASP A 460 -29.42 6.95 7.56
N ALA A 461 -29.56 6.45 8.77
CA ALA A 461 -30.54 6.96 9.73
C ALA A 461 -30.24 8.39 10.21
N SER A 462 -28.99 8.86 10.08
CA SER A 462 -28.55 10.20 10.46
C SER A 462 -28.70 11.25 9.35
N THR A 463 -29.08 10.82 8.14
CA THR A 463 -29.23 11.69 6.98
C THR A 463 -30.54 12.47 7.02
N ASP A 464 -30.49 13.79 6.89
CA ASP A 464 -31.66 14.63 6.62
C ASP A 464 -32.10 14.46 5.17
N ARG A 465 -32.98 13.45 4.96
CA ARG A 465 -33.45 13.08 3.61
C ARG A 465 -34.36 14.14 3.01
N SER A 466 -35.14 14.82 3.83
CA SER A 466 -36.07 15.85 3.37
C SER A 466 -35.33 17.01 2.71
N THR A 467 -34.32 17.53 3.37
CA THR A 467 -33.44 18.57 2.80
C THR A 467 -32.65 18.06 1.58
N ALA A 468 -32.13 16.82 1.62
CA ALA A 468 -31.38 16.27 0.51
C ALA A 468 -32.22 16.13 -0.76
N LEU A 469 -33.50 15.70 -0.63
CA LEU A 469 -34.41 15.57 -1.75
C LEU A 469 -34.94 16.90 -2.28
N ALA A 470 -34.99 17.93 -1.43
CA ALA A 470 -35.39 19.28 -1.85
C ALA A 470 -34.28 20.02 -2.63
N ASP A 471 -33.02 19.65 -2.42
CA ASP A 471 -31.86 20.21 -3.12
C ASP A 471 -31.55 19.51 -4.48
N LEU A 472 -32.21 18.39 -4.78
CA LEU A 472 -32.15 17.65 -6.06
C LEU A 472 -33.26 18.08 -7.02
#